data_2aa4b5464656c9b0e2e18e1cc4ea8188
#
_entry.id   2aa4b5464656c9b0e2e18e1cc4ea8188
#
_cell.length_a   1.000
_cell.length_b   1.000
_cell.length_c   1.000
_cell.angle_alpha   90.00
_cell.angle_beta   90.00
_cell.angle_gamma   90.00
#
_symmetry.space_group_name_H-M   'P 1'
#
loop_
_entity.id
_entity.type
_entity.pdbx_description
1 polymer ?
#
loop_
_entity_poly.entity_id
_entity_poly.type
_entity_poly.pdbx_seq_one_letter_code
_entity_poly.pdbx_strand_id
1 'polypeptide(L)'
;IDFLMNDLGITSKSTLSDLMDKTKDIIGIAMDMKDMSDDMDKALKNFTSTLDDIINAVEAKSKGEIIVQTLYDPLDNFTAAVVFQSMSKDKISKLNDIIKEHSTDENENERYIVADVFSEFSGHGKELTNINDFDIHPNKKGHALIASCIDKALRTKTYTYEEVVPDSSENDEKGKNVI
;
A
#
# COMPACT_ATOMS: atom_id res chain seq x y z
N ILE A 1 25.81 17.58 -5.96
CA ILE A 1 26.90 17.25 -6.93
C ILE A 1 28.05 16.58 -6.18
N ASP A 2 28.54 17.16 -5.07
CA ASP A 2 29.68 16.61 -4.31
C ASP A 2 29.42 15.21 -3.73
N PHE A 3 28.18 14.90 -3.34
CA PHE A 3 27.78 13.58 -2.88
C PHE A 3 27.90 12.53 -4.00
N LEU A 4 27.36 12.84 -5.18
CA LEU A 4 27.42 11.94 -6.34
C LEU A 4 28.87 11.71 -6.82
N MET A 5 29.70 12.75 -6.77
CA MET A 5 31.10 12.67 -7.13
C MET A 5 31.89 11.78 -6.18
N ASN A 6 31.60 11.84 -4.88
CA ASN A 6 32.23 10.97 -3.87
C ASN A 6 31.82 9.50 -4.02
N ASP A 7 30.53 9.22 -4.23
CA ASP A 7 30.04 7.85 -4.41
C ASP A 7 30.58 7.19 -5.69
N LEU A 8 30.80 7.99 -6.75
CA LEU A 8 31.41 7.52 -7.99
C LEU A 8 32.94 7.46 -7.91
N GLY A 9 33.54 7.83 -6.78
CA GLY A 9 35.01 7.87 -6.61
C GLY A 9 35.71 8.85 -7.55
N ILE A 10 35.02 9.93 -7.96
CA ILE A 10 35.58 10.99 -8.79
C ILE A 10 36.35 11.96 -7.88
N THR A 11 37.64 12.09 -8.12
CA THR A 11 38.53 12.98 -7.38
C THR A 11 39.22 13.95 -8.32
N SER A 12 39.88 14.96 -7.75
CA SER A 12 40.71 15.89 -8.53
C SER A 12 41.92 15.22 -9.26
N LYS A 13 42.17 13.94 -8.97
CA LYS A 13 43.20 13.11 -9.61
C LYS A 13 42.64 12.16 -10.67
N SER A 14 41.33 12.12 -10.87
CA SER A 14 40.72 11.26 -11.88
C SER A 14 41.11 11.67 -13.29
N THR A 15 41.48 10.69 -14.12
CA THR A 15 41.86 10.92 -15.52
C THR A 15 40.61 11.08 -16.39
N LEU A 16 40.77 11.54 -17.62
CA LEU A 16 39.70 11.63 -18.60
C LEU A 16 39.09 10.24 -18.88
N SER A 17 39.93 9.19 -18.91
CA SER A 17 39.46 7.81 -19.08
C SER A 17 38.58 7.37 -17.91
N ASP A 18 39.01 7.67 -16.68
CA ASP A 18 38.23 7.35 -15.48
C ASP A 18 36.85 8.04 -15.49
N LEU A 19 36.82 9.30 -15.93
CA LEU A 19 35.60 10.07 -16.09
C LEU A 19 34.67 9.47 -17.16
N MET A 20 35.22 9.04 -18.29
CA MET A 20 34.44 8.41 -19.37
C MET A 20 33.85 7.06 -18.92
N ASP A 21 34.60 6.24 -18.19
CA ASP A 21 34.11 4.96 -17.69
C ASP A 21 33.00 5.18 -16.62
N LYS A 22 33.22 6.13 -15.68
CA LYS A 22 32.18 6.52 -14.73
C LYS A 22 30.93 7.08 -15.39
N THR A 23 31.08 7.83 -16.50
CA THR A 23 29.95 8.33 -17.29
C THR A 23 29.13 7.18 -17.89
N LYS A 24 29.78 6.11 -18.37
CA LYS A 24 29.10 4.91 -18.88
C LYS A 24 28.32 4.20 -17.77
N ASP A 25 28.92 4.07 -16.57
CA ASP A 25 28.27 3.47 -15.41
C ASP A 25 27.01 4.27 -15.02
N ILE A 26 27.08 5.61 -14.99
CA ILE A 26 25.94 6.49 -14.72
C ILE A 26 24.83 6.31 -15.77
N ILE A 27 25.21 6.25 -17.05
CA ILE A 27 24.24 6.04 -18.13
C ILE A 27 23.60 4.66 -18.01
N GLY A 28 24.36 3.61 -17.67
CA GLY A 28 23.85 2.28 -17.41
C GLY A 28 22.80 2.29 -16.29
N ILE A 29 23.16 2.85 -15.13
CA ILE A 29 22.22 2.99 -13.99
C ILE A 29 20.96 3.76 -14.40
N ALA A 30 21.10 4.86 -15.16
CA ALA A 30 19.96 5.66 -15.60
C ALA A 30 19.04 4.88 -16.56
N MET A 31 19.60 4.02 -17.43
CA MET A 31 18.83 3.15 -18.32
C MET A 31 18.10 2.07 -17.53
N ASP A 32 18.78 1.39 -16.60
CA ASP A 32 18.19 0.38 -15.74
C ASP A 32 17.03 0.95 -14.89
N MET A 33 17.20 2.16 -14.36
CA MET A 33 16.14 2.88 -13.64
C MET A 33 14.95 3.21 -14.52
N LYS A 34 15.21 3.61 -15.79
CA LYS A 34 14.14 3.90 -16.75
C LYS A 34 13.36 2.63 -17.07
N ASP A 35 14.04 1.54 -17.37
CA ASP A 35 13.40 0.26 -17.67
C ASP A 35 12.57 -0.24 -16.50
N MET A 36 13.10 -0.14 -15.27
CA MET A 36 12.37 -0.47 -14.05
C MET A 36 11.13 0.42 -13.87
N SER A 37 11.24 1.73 -14.15
CA SER A 37 10.10 2.64 -14.09
C SER A 37 9.02 2.29 -15.12
N ASP A 38 9.40 1.95 -16.35
CA ASP A 38 8.50 1.56 -17.42
C ASP A 38 7.77 0.24 -17.08
N ASP A 39 8.46 -0.73 -16.46
CA ASP A 39 7.85 -1.98 -15.99
C ASP A 39 6.90 -1.77 -14.81
N MET A 40 7.21 -0.87 -13.90
CA MET A 40 6.30 -0.46 -12.84
C MET A 40 5.04 0.21 -13.40
N ASP A 41 5.14 1.05 -14.44
CA ASP A 41 3.97 1.66 -15.08
C ASP A 41 3.07 0.63 -15.77
N LYS A 42 3.65 -0.40 -16.39
CA LYS A 42 2.89 -1.54 -16.92
C LYS A 42 2.19 -2.32 -15.80
N ALA A 43 2.90 -2.56 -14.69
CA ALA A 43 2.33 -3.24 -13.52
C ALA A 43 1.16 -2.46 -12.91
N LEU A 44 1.27 -1.13 -12.78
CA LEU A 44 0.20 -0.25 -12.30
C LEU A 44 -1.04 -0.32 -13.21
N LYS A 45 -0.83 -0.34 -14.52
CA LYS A 45 -1.92 -0.48 -15.51
C LYS A 45 -2.68 -1.80 -15.35
N ASN A 46 -1.93 -2.90 -15.11
CA ASN A 46 -2.54 -4.20 -14.89
C ASN A 46 -3.20 -4.30 -13.51
N PHE A 47 -2.65 -3.60 -12.52
CA PHE A 47 -3.16 -3.61 -11.15
C PHE A 47 -4.61 -3.12 -11.06
N THR A 48 -4.97 -2.09 -11.83
CA THR A 48 -6.34 -1.56 -11.88
C THR A 48 -7.38 -2.66 -12.15
N SER A 49 -7.22 -3.40 -13.24
CA SER A 49 -8.15 -4.50 -13.57
C SER A 49 -8.04 -5.67 -12.59
N THR A 50 -6.84 -5.97 -12.12
CA THR A 50 -6.62 -7.05 -11.15
C THR A 50 -7.25 -6.75 -9.79
N LEU A 51 -7.21 -5.50 -9.34
CA LEU A 51 -7.86 -5.08 -8.10
C LEU A 51 -9.37 -5.28 -8.19
N ASP A 52 -9.99 -4.86 -9.29
CA ASP A 52 -11.42 -5.06 -9.50
C ASP A 52 -11.81 -6.54 -9.51
N ASP A 53 -11.03 -7.38 -10.20
CA ASP A 53 -11.27 -8.83 -10.24
C ASP A 53 -11.17 -9.46 -8.85
N ILE A 54 -10.18 -9.05 -8.02
CA ILE A 54 -10.02 -9.51 -6.65
C ILE A 54 -11.22 -9.10 -5.80
N ILE A 55 -11.60 -7.83 -5.83
CA ILE A 55 -12.72 -7.32 -5.04
C ILE A 55 -14.01 -8.02 -5.44
N ASN A 56 -14.32 -8.13 -6.73
CA ASN A 56 -15.49 -8.85 -7.22
C ASN A 56 -15.52 -10.32 -6.76
N ALA A 57 -14.36 -11.00 -6.76
CA ALA A 57 -14.25 -12.37 -6.31
C ALA A 57 -14.50 -12.52 -4.80
N VAL A 58 -14.06 -11.55 -3.99
CA VAL A 58 -14.31 -11.53 -2.54
C VAL A 58 -15.78 -11.24 -2.25
N GLU A 59 -16.37 -10.23 -2.88
CA GLU A 59 -17.79 -9.87 -2.75
C GLU A 59 -18.73 -11.04 -3.10
N ALA A 60 -18.36 -11.82 -4.12
CA ALA A 60 -19.13 -13.01 -4.52
C ALA A 60 -19.12 -14.13 -3.47
N LYS A 61 -18.16 -14.14 -2.54
CA LYS A 61 -17.93 -15.20 -1.55
C LYS A 61 -18.13 -14.77 -0.11
N SER A 62 -18.04 -13.48 0.18
CA SER A 62 -18.15 -12.93 1.53
C SER A 62 -19.28 -11.90 1.61
N LYS A 63 -19.92 -11.85 2.78
CA LYS A 63 -20.88 -10.79 3.15
C LYS A 63 -20.27 -9.83 4.18
N GLY A 64 -19.03 -10.08 4.58
CA GLY A 64 -18.30 -9.21 5.51
C GLY A 64 -17.76 -7.97 4.82
N GLU A 65 -17.41 -6.97 5.63
CA GLU A 65 -16.73 -5.78 5.15
C GLU A 65 -15.37 -6.12 4.56
N ILE A 66 -15.03 -5.49 3.45
CA ILE A 66 -13.72 -5.59 2.83
C ILE A 66 -12.93 -4.35 3.23
N ILE A 67 -11.72 -4.54 3.69
CA ILE A 67 -10.79 -3.46 3.99
C ILE A 67 -9.57 -3.61 3.09
N VAL A 68 -9.25 -2.56 2.36
CA VAL A 68 -8.04 -2.50 1.56
C VAL A 68 -7.12 -1.44 2.15
N GLN A 69 -5.91 -1.82 2.52
CA GLN A 69 -4.92 -0.86 3.00
C GLN A 69 -4.14 -0.25 1.84
N THR A 70 -3.77 1.02 1.97
CA THR A 70 -2.80 1.66 1.08
C THR A 70 -1.38 1.14 1.40
N LEU A 71 -0.52 1.11 0.39
CA LEU A 71 0.87 0.64 0.54
C LEU A 71 1.75 1.78 1.05
N TYR A 72 2.51 1.54 2.12
CA TYR A 72 3.52 2.50 2.62
C TYR A 72 4.77 2.53 1.73
N ASP A 73 5.53 3.63 1.79
CA ASP A 73 6.83 3.73 1.13
C ASP A 73 7.95 3.32 2.10
N PRO A 74 8.59 2.14 1.91
CA PRO A 74 9.64 1.68 2.79
C PRO A 74 10.93 2.51 2.66
N LEU A 75 11.12 3.23 1.53
CA LEU A 75 12.30 4.05 1.28
C LEU A 75 12.14 5.48 1.80
N ASP A 76 10.97 5.84 2.33
CA ASP A 76 10.75 7.17 2.87
C ASP A 76 11.71 7.45 4.03
N ASN A 77 12.43 8.60 3.94
CA ASN A 77 13.51 8.98 4.87
C ASN A 77 14.72 8.03 4.94
N PHE A 78 14.90 7.12 3.97
CA PHE A 78 16.08 6.28 3.88
C PHE A 78 17.13 6.91 2.95
N THR A 79 18.04 7.71 3.53
CA THR A 79 19.01 8.53 2.79
C THR A 79 19.96 7.73 1.90
N ALA A 80 20.22 6.45 2.21
CA ALA A 80 21.07 5.59 1.37
C ALA A 80 20.42 5.26 0.01
N ALA A 81 19.11 5.43 -0.15
CA ALA A 81 18.37 5.15 -1.37
C ALA A 81 17.78 6.41 -2.03
N VAL A 82 18.39 7.58 -1.82
CA VAL A 82 17.84 8.87 -2.26
C VAL A 82 17.51 8.91 -3.76
N VAL A 83 18.29 8.21 -4.60
CA VAL A 83 18.05 8.14 -6.04
C VAL A 83 16.75 7.39 -6.36
N PHE A 84 16.40 6.41 -5.57
CA PHE A 84 15.19 5.60 -5.75
C PHE A 84 13.96 6.17 -5.03
N GLN A 85 14.15 7.04 -4.03
CA GLN A 85 13.04 7.58 -3.23
C GLN A 85 11.98 8.29 -4.06
N SER A 86 12.41 9.13 -5.01
CA SER A 86 11.47 9.89 -5.85
C SER A 86 10.63 8.96 -6.72
N MET A 87 11.26 7.93 -7.31
CA MET A 87 10.57 6.94 -8.14
C MET A 87 9.65 6.05 -7.31
N SER A 88 10.12 5.54 -6.17
CA SER A 88 9.32 4.74 -5.25
C SER A 88 8.08 5.51 -4.81
N LYS A 89 8.25 6.72 -4.33
CA LYS A 89 7.17 7.58 -3.88
C LYS A 89 6.13 7.84 -4.99
N ASP A 90 6.58 8.15 -6.22
CA ASP A 90 5.68 8.37 -7.36
C ASP A 90 4.84 7.12 -7.67
N LYS A 91 5.49 5.94 -7.77
CA LYS A 91 4.80 4.70 -8.13
C LYS A 91 3.86 4.21 -7.03
N ILE A 92 4.30 4.30 -5.77
CA ILE A 92 3.46 3.92 -4.62
C ILE A 92 2.28 4.89 -4.49
N SER A 93 2.48 6.19 -4.70
CA SER A 93 1.38 7.16 -4.70
C SER A 93 0.34 6.80 -5.75
N LYS A 94 0.74 6.54 -7.01
CA LYS A 94 -0.16 6.14 -8.08
C LYS A 94 -0.92 4.85 -7.79
N LEU A 95 -0.25 3.86 -7.18
CA LEU A 95 -0.91 2.62 -6.75
C LEU A 95 -1.98 2.91 -5.69
N ASN A 96 -1.66 3.76 -4.74
CA ASN A 96 -2.58 4.13 -3.67
C ASN A 96 -3.75 5.00 -4.17
N ASP A 97 -3.52 5.82 -5.19
CA ASP A 97 -4.59 6.56 -5.85
C ASP A 97 -5.58 5.60 -6.52
N ILE A 98 -5.09 4.56 -7.23
CA ILE A 98 -5.94 3.50 -7.79
C ILE A 98 -6.75 2.81 -6.67
N ILE A 99 -6.12 2.45 -5.55
CA ILE A 99 -6.84 1.84 -4.40
C ILE A 99 -7.94 2.77 -3.89
N LYS A 100 -7.69 4.06 -3.80
CA LYS A 100 -8.68 5.04 -3.31
C LYS A 100 -9.80 5.27 -4.33
N GLU A 101 -9.48 5.41 -5.60
CA GLU A 101 -10.44 5.65 -6.67
C GLU A 101 -11.41 4.48 -6.88
N HIS A 102 -10.93 3.24 -6.74
CA HIS A 102 -11.74 2.03 -6.90
C HIS A 102 -12.50 1.60 -5.65
N SER A 103 -12.43 2.38 -4.56
CA SER A 103 -13.17 2.09 -3.33
C SER A 103 -14.68 2.28 -3.46
N THR A 104 -15.13 2.94 -4.53
CA THR A 104 -16.55 3.09 -4.89
C THR A 104 -16.80 2.59 -6.31
N ASP A 105 -18.04 2.18 -6.59
CA ASP A 105 -18.49 1.84 -7.93
C ASP A 105 -18.91 3.09 -8.74
N GLU A 106 -19.35 2.89 -9.98
CA GLU A 106 -19.82 3.95 -10.89
C GLU A 106 -21.06 4.71 -10.35
N ASN A 107 -21.76 4.16 -9.36
CA ASN A 107 -22.92 4.75 -8.69
C ASN A 107 -22.58 5.33 -7.32
N GLU A 108 -21.29 5.51 -7.03
CA GLU A 108 -20.78 6.00 -5.74
C GLU A 108 -21.09 5.08 -4.53
N ASN A 109 -21.44 3.81 -4.76
CA ASN A 109 -21.59 2.84 -3.68
C ASN A 109 -20.21 2.36 -3.22
N GLU A 110 -20.01 2.30 -1.91
CA GLU A 110 -18.76 1.81 -1.33
C GLU A 110 -18.60 0.31 -1.57
N ARG A 111 -17.47 -0.09 -2.15
CA ARG A 111 -17.06 -1.47 -2.40
C ARG A 111 -16.18 -2.00 -1.27
N TYR A 112 -15.33 -1.15 -0.74
CA TYR A 112 -14.45 -1.47 0.38
C TYR A 112 -14.04 -0.21 1.13
N ILE A 113 -13.65 -0.41 2.37
CA ILE A 113 -13.13 0.65 3.24
C ILE A 113 -11.62 0.78 3.01
N VAL A 114 -11.13 2.00 2.82
CA VAL A 114 -9.69 2.25 2.69
C VAL A 114 -9.05 2.50 4.05
N ALA A 115 -8.07 1.68 4.43
CA ALA A 115 -7.18 1.96 5.56
C ALA A 115 -5.93 2.71 5.06
N ASP A 116 -5.83 4.02 5.33
CA ASP A 116 -4.76 4.86 4.79
C ASP A 116 -3.45 4.72 5.59
N VAL A 117 -2.76 3.62 5.35
CA VAL A 117 -1.44 3.32 5.93
C VAL A 117 -0.36 4.22 5.33
N PHE A 118 -0.46 4.57 4.05
CA PHE A 118 0.53 5.39 3.35
C PHE A 118 0.71 6.75 4.03
N SER A 119 -0.38 7.44 4.33
CA SER A 119 -0.32 8.75 4.96
C SER A 119 0.26 8.69 6.37
N GLU A 120 -0.07 7.67 7.15
CA GLU A 120 0.42 7.51 8.53
C GLU A 120 1.91 7.06 8.58
N PHE A 121 2.42 6.39 7.53
CA PHE A 121 3.84 6.05 7.41
C PHE A 121 4.69 7.21 6.86
N SER A 122 4.08 8.22 6.23
CA SER A 122 4.81 9.30 5.58
C SER A 122 5.73 10.05 6.55
N GLY A 123 6.98 10.16 6.19
CA GLY A 123 8.03 10.73 7.03
C GLY A 123 8.66 9.75 8.03
N HIS A 124 8.15 8.52 8.15
CA HIS A 124 8.53 7.55 9.17
C HIS A 124 9.00 6.18 8.64
N GLY A 125 9.17 6.03 7.31
CA GLY A 125 9.52 4.74 6.70
C GLY A 125 10.72 4.07 7.37
N LYS A 126 11.81 4.79 7.59
CA LYS A 126 13.00 4.29 8.28
C LYS A 126 12.74 3.84 9.73
N GLU A 127 11.79 4.47 10.42
CA GLU A 127 11.47 4.16 11.82
C GLU A 127 10.52 2.97 11.94
N LEU A 128 9.66 2.78 10.94
CA LEU A 128 8.55 1.83 10.95
C LEU A 128 8.84 0.54 10.18
N THR A 129 9.95 0.49 9.45
CA THR A 129 10.39 -0.69 8.69
C THR A 129 11.74 -1.20 9.17
N ASN A 130 12.17 -2.35 8.65
CA ASN A 130 13.49 -2.90 8.88
C ASN A 130 14.50 -2.45 7.80
N ILE A 131 14.26 -1.32 7.14
CA ILE A 131 15.04 -0.86 5.97
C ILE A 131 16.52 -0.64 6.27
N ASN A 132 16.89 -0.37 7.52
CA ASN A 132 18.29 -0.29 7.93
C ASN A 132 19.06 -1.61 7.75
N ASP A 133 18.34 -2.74 7.75
CA ASP A 133 18.85 -4.08 7.50
C ASP A 133 18.53 -4.54 6.05
N PHE A 134 18.20 -3.58 5.15
CA PHE A 134 17.77 -3.81 3.77
C PHE A 134 16.51 -4.68 3.65
N ASP A 135 15.66 -4.67 4.67
CA ASP A 135 14.38 -5.35 4.68
C ASP A 135 13.25 -4.31 4.66
N ILE A 136 12.44 -4.36 3.60
CA ILE A 136 11.34 -3.42 3.35
C ILE A 136 10.11 -3.67 4.23
N HIS A 137 10.07 -4.78 4.98
CA HIS A 137 8.92 -5.14 5.78
C HIS A 137 8.76 -4.25 7.02
N PRO A 138 7.52 -4.06 7.51
CA PRO A 138 7.30 -3.31 8.73
C PRO A 138 7.95 -4.00 9.92
N ASN A 139 8.55 -3.23 10.80
CA ASN A 139 8.98 -3.71 12.10
C ASN A 139 7.78 -3.75 13.08
N LYS A 140 8.02 -4.07 14.35
CA LYS A 140 6.96 -4.15 15.37
C LYS A 140 6.13 -2.87 15.50
N LYS A 141 6.76 -1.70 15.37
CA LYS A 141 6.05 -0.40 15.41
C LYS A 141 5.21 -0.21 14.15
N GLY A 142 5.75 -0.54 12.98
CA GLY A 142 5.04 -0.47 11.72
C GLY A 142 3.80 -1.36 11.70
N HIS A 143 3.92 -2.62 12.17
CA HIS A 143 2.76 -3.50 12.30
C HIS A 143 1.69 -2.95 13.28
N ALA A 144 2.10 -2.35 14.39
CA ALA A 144 1.16 -1.74 15.33
C ALA A 144 0.44 -0.54 14.70
N LEU A 145 1.14 0.27 13.89
CA LEU A 145 0.53 1.38 13.17
C LEU A 145 -0.45 0.89 12.10
N ILE A 146 -0.10 -0.14 11.31
CA ILE A 146 -1.01 -0.75 10.33
C ILE A 146 -2.29 -1.23 11.02
N ALA A 147 -2.18 -1.94 12.14
CA ALA A 147 -3.33 -2.40 12.90
C ALA A 147 -4.21 -1.24 13.39
N SER A 148 -3.60 -0.13 13.82
CA SER A 148 -4.32 1.09 14.21
C SER A 148 -5.06 1.73 13.03
N CYS A 149 -4.46 1.76 11.83
CA CYS A 149 -5.11 2.27 10.62
C CYS A 149 -6.34 1.45 10.25
N ILE A 150 -6.24 0.11 10.34
CA ILE A 150 -7.36 -0.80 10.08
C ILE A 150 -8.48 -0.61 11.12
N ASP A 151 -8.14 -0.54 12.40
CA ASP A 151 -9.13 -0.30 13.47
C ASP A 151 -9.83 1.06 13.29
N LYS A 152 -9.08 2.11 12.95
CA LYS A 152 -9.63 3.43 12.64
C LYS A 152 -10.58 3.39 11.45
N ALA A 153 -10.19 2.70 10.37
CA ALA A 153 -11.02 2.54 9.17
C ALA A 153 -12.36 1.82 9.49
N LEU A 154 -12.31 0.75 10.26
CA LEU A 154 -13.52 0.04 10.71
C LEU A 154 -14.46 0.90 11.53
N ARG A 155 -13.95 1.78 12.39
CA ARG A 155 -14.76 2.63 13.27
C ARG A 155 -15.45 3.79 12.53
N THR A 156 -15.12 4.06 11.27
CA THR A 156 -15.82 5.06 10.47
C THR A 156 -17.23 4.61 10.07
N LYS A 157 -17.50 3.30 10.08
CA LYS A 157 -18.82 2.75 9.80
C LYS A 157 -19.68 2.67 11.05
N THR A 158 -20.90 3.19 10.94
CA THR A 158 -21.93 2.99 11.94
C THR A 158 -22.71 1.73 11.57
N TYR A 159 -22.54 0.66 12.33
CA TYR A 159 -23.36 -0.54 12.16
C TYR A 159 -24.69 -0.34 12.83
N THR A 160 -25.80 -0.38 12.09
CA THR A 160 -27.13 -0.51 12.63
C THR A 160 -27.41 -2.00 12.83
N TYR A 161 -27.39 -2.46 14.07
CA TYR A 161 -27.89 -3.79 14.39
C TYR A 161 -29.41 -3.75 14.31
N GLU A 162 -30.02 -4.44 13.37
CA GLU A 162 -31.43 -4.80 13.48
C GLU A 162 -31.53 -5.83 14.63
N GLU A 163 -32.16 -5.42 15.71
CA GLU A 163 -32.47 -6.31 16.81
C GLU A 163 -33.43 -7.39 16.26
N VAL A 164 -32.92 -8.62 16.07
CA VAL A 164 -33.76 -9.75 15.70
C VAL A 164 -34.64 -10.05 16.91
N VAL A 165 -35.82 -9.44 16.96
CA VAL A 165 -36.83 -9.76 17.94
C VAL A 165 -37.27 -11.21 17.64
N PRO A 166 -37.05 -12.17 18.56
CA PRO A 166 -37.51 -13.54 18.34
C PRO A 166 -39.01 -13.50 18.11
N ASP A 167 -39.43 -14.10 17.00
CA ASP A 167 -40.86 -14.22 16.71
C ASP A 167 -41.54 -14.98 17.85
N SER A 168 -42.31 -14.25 18.65
CA SER A 168 -43.06 -14.80 19.81
C SER A 168 -44.24 -15.66 19.41
N SER A 169 -44.41 -15.99 18.12
CA SER A 169 -45.57 -16.74 17.61
C SER A 169 -45.43 -18.27 17.67
N GLU A 170 -44.29 -18.84 18.10
CA GLU A 170 -44.08 -20.30 18.13
C GLU A 170 -44.40 -21.00 19.47
N ASN A 171 -44.92 -20.32 20.49
CA ASN A 171 -45.10 -20.92 21.82
C ASN A 171 -46.55 -21.10 22.32
N ASP A 172 -47.57 -21.15 21.47
CA ASP A 172 -48.96 -21.31 21.94
C ASP A 172 -49.71 -22.59 21.48
N GLU A 173 -49.01 -23.64 21.03
CA GLU A 173 -49.67 -24.89 20.69
C GLU A 173 -49.09 -26.16 21.37
N LYS A 174 -48.71 -26.11 22.64
CA LYS A 174 -48.50 -27.34 23.42
C LYS A 174 -49.01 -27.18 24.86
N GLY A 175 -50.30 -27.12 25.02
CA GLY A 175 -50.87 -26.99 26.36
C GLY A 175 -52.37 -27.31 26.49
N LYS A 176 -52.89 -28.21 25.67
CA LYS A 176 -54.24 -28.79 25.93
C LYS A 176 -54.26 -30.22 25.45
N ASN A 177 -53.95 -31.13 26.37
CA ASN A 177 -54.60 -32.46 26.56
C ASN A 177 -53.82 -33.30 27.56
N VAL A 178 -54.19 -33.28 28.82
CA VAL A 178 -54.29 -34.51 29.64
C VAL A 178 -55.36 -34.28 30.75
N ILE A 179 -56.33 -35.06 30.67
CA ILE A 179 -57.34 -35.32 31.73
C ILE A 179 -56.64 -35.89 32.92
#